data_2fcca1cc571ec9566c7b26e2ccdc1fbe
#
_entry.id   2fcca1cc571ec9566c7b26e2ccdc1fbe
#
_cell.length_a   1.000
_cell.length_b   1.000
_cell.length_c   1.000
_cell.angle_alpha   90.00
_cell.angle_beta   90.00
_cell.angle_gamma   90.00
#
_symmetry.space_group_name_H-M   'P 1'
#
loop_
_entity.id
_entity.type
_entity.pdbx_description
1 polymer ?
#
loop_
_entity_poly.entity_id
_entity_poly.type
_entity_poly.pdbx_seq_one_letter_code
_entity_poly.pdbx_strand_id
1 'polypeptide(L)'
;MHPANRRRGRAPLLTVVVLPICLVVVAACAPAASQPSPATTQAQVRPVATSGLSPTTAPTRRPQSTPLEPDPAQVRLRLDSVATGLDRPVFATDAGDGSGRLFVVEKGGTIRILDGGRLLARPFLDIRDRVLSRGSEQGLLGLAFAPDFQRSGYFYVDYIDRSGNTVISRFQAGKSANSADSGSEFKVLGIDQPASNHNGGMLAFGPDGYLYVGTGDGGREGDPFHNGQNPQTLLGKLLRLDVTTDPTKPYTIPPSNPWVTAKYNGQAVLPEIWAIGLRNPWRFSFDRKTGDLWIGDVGQNTYEEIDRIAAGAGGRVQGGLNFGWSIMEGMHCYPDTATCSRAGLTLPVAEYTHGADGCSITGGYVYRGTAIPGLVGAYIYGDYCSGRIWALTPAAGGAWQSQLLLDSGLAISSFGQDQAGELYVVDLGGAVYRLA
;
A
#
# COMPACT_ATOMS: atom_id res chain seq x y z
N MET A 1 55.73 -33.38 20.75
CA MET A 1 55.96 -34.72 20.18
C MET A 1 54.99 -34.88 18.99
N HIS A 2 55.57 -34.83 17.80
CA HIS A 2 54.95 -35.25 16.53
C HIS A 2 54.98 -36.82 16.46
N PRO A 3 54.11 -37.48 15.66
CA PRO A 3 54.46 -37.57 14.24
C PRO A 3 53.22 -37.52 13.25
N ALA A 4 53.63 -37.18 12.07
CA ALA A 4 53.06 -37.23 10.75
C ALA A 4 52.65 -38.61 10.21
N ASN A 5 51.72 -38.66 9.24
CA ASN A 5 51.73 -39.40 7.96
C ASN A 5 50.34 -39.58 7.40
N ARG A 6 49.97 -39.60 6.17
CA ARG A 6 50.55 -39.75 4.83
C ARG A 6 49.45 -39.51 3.80
N ARG A 7 49.80 -38.92 2.69
CA ARG A 7 49.03 -38.75 1.44
C ARG A 7 48.66 -40.09 0.81
N ARG A 8 47.49 -40.19 0.19
CA ARG A 8 47.25 -40.99 -1.02
C ARG A 8 46.32 -40.25 -1.97
N GLY A 9 46.84 -39.97 -3.18
CA GLY A 9 46.14 -39.42 -4.30
C GLY A 9 45.30 -40.47 -5.03
N ARG A 10 44.26 -40.03 -5.70
CA ARG A 10 43.59 -40.76 -6.79
C ARG A 10 43.34 -39.84 -7.96
N ALA A 11 43.62 -40.34 -9.15
CA ALA A 11 43.57 -39.70 -10.46
C ALA A 11 42.14 -39.50 -10.98
N PRO A 12 41.93 -38.61 -11.98
CA PRO A 12 40.59 -38.26 -12.49
C PRO A 12 40.09 -39.28 -13.53
N LEU A 13 38.78 -39.56 -13.46
CA LEU A 13 38.06 -40.28 -14.51
C LEU A 13 37.64 -39.25 -15.59
N LEU A 14 38.01 -39.55 -16.83
CA LEU A 14 37.50 -38.92 -18.04
C LEU A 14 36.05 -39.39 -18.29
N THR A 15 35.11 -38.46 -18.35
CA THR A 15 33.76 -38.76 -18.80
C THR A 15 33.59 -38.18 -20.22
N VAL A 16 33.31 -39.09 -21.15
CA VAL A 16 33.01 -38.79 -22.56
C VAL A 16 31.60 -38.23 -22.67
N VAL A 17 31.47 -37.04 -23.23
CA VAL A 17 30.18 -36.40 -23.55
C VAL A 17 29.81 -36.78 -24.98
N VAL A 18 28.69 -37.47 -25.14
CA VAL A 18 28.06 -37.75 -26.43
C VAL A 18 26.98 -36.67 -26.66
N LEU A 19 27.16 -35.86 -27.69
CA LEU A 19 26.15 -34.90 -28.16
C LEU A 19 25.12 -35.65 -29.05
N PRO A 20 23.81 -35.42 -28.87
CA PRO A 20 22.82 -35.77 -29.91
C PRO A 20 22.67 -34.63 -30.91
N ILE A 21 22.74 -34.96 -32.16
CA ILE A 21 22.43 -34.11 -33.33
C ILE A 21 20.91 -33.96 -33.44
N CYS A 22 20.39 -32.74 -33.27
CA CYS A 22 19.01 -32.40 -33.54
C CYS A 22 18.87 -32.01 -35.03
N LEU A 23 18.08 -32.78 -35.77
CA LEU A 23 17.65 -32.50 -37.14
C LEU A 23 16.63 -31.35 -37.13
N VAL A 24 16.93 -30.24 -37.80
CA VAL A 24 16.00 -29.13 -38.02
C VAL A 24 15.16 -29.45 -39.24
N VAL A 25 13.86 -29.66 -39.05
CA VAL A 25 12.87 -29.73 -40.15
C VAL A 25 12.35 -28.33 -40.40
N VAL A 26 12.68 -27.77 -41.56
CA VAL A 26 12.13 -26.49 -42.03
C VAL A 26 10.79 -26.78 -42.72
N ALA A 27 9.68 -26.33 -42.11
CA ALA A 27 8.37 -26.33 -42.72
C ALA A 27 8.15 -24.98 -43.45
N ALA A 28 8.00 -25.03 -44.76
CA ALA A 28 7.66 -23.88 -45.57
C ALA A 28 6.16 -23.54 -45.44
N CYS A 29 5.85 -22.32 -45.04
CA CYS A 29 4.49 -21.77 -45.08
C CYS A 29 4.23 -21.14 -46.45
N ALA A 30 3.21 -21.65 -47.16
CA ALA A 30 2.63 -21.01 -48.35
C ALA A 30 1.58 -19.95 -47.92
N PRO A 31 1.41 -18.84 -48.68
CA PRO A 31 0.44 -17.81 -48.31
C PRO A 31 -1.00 -18.20 -48.64
N ALA A 32 -1.92 -17.97 -47.72
CA ALA A 32 -3.34 -18.16 -47.92
C ALA A 32 -3.96 -17.03 -48.76
N ALA A 33 -4.75 -17.42 -49.74
CA ALA A 33 -5.48 -16.54 -50.62
C ALA A 33 -6.63 -15.84 -49.91
N SER A 34 -6.78 -14.55 -50.17
CA SER A 34 -7.88 -13.69 -49.71
C SER A 34 -9.18 -14.00 -50.43
N GLN A 35 -10.26 -14.27 -49.69
CA GLN A 35 -11.62 -14.34 -50.20
C GLN A 35 -12.29 -12.96 -50.22
N PRO A 36 -13.14 -12.64 -51.21
CA PRO A 36 -13.85 -11.36 -51.28
C PRO A 36 -15.10 -11.34 -50.38
N SER A 37 -15.34 -10.22 -49.72
CA SER A 37 -16.55 -9.90 -48.98
C SER A 37 -17.78 -9.77 -49.88
N PRO A 38 -18.97 -10.17 -49.42
CA PRO A 38 -20.20 -9.97 -50.14
C PRO A 38 -20.69 -8.52 -50.12
N ALA A 39 -21.12 -8.03 -51.26
CA ALA A 39 -21.70 -6.70 -51.48
C ALA A 39 -23.03 -6.53 -50.70
N THR A 40 -23.15 -5.43 -49.95
CA THR A 40 -24.39 -5.01 -49.31
C THR A 40 -25.28 -4.28 -50.32
N THR A 41 -26.43 -4.85 -50.63
CA THR A 41 -27.47 -4.24 -51.47
C THR A 41 -28.19 -3.15 -50.67
N GLN A 42 -28.08 -1.90 -51.09
CA GLN A 42 -28.89 -0.80 -50.55
C GLN A 42 -30.31 -0.87 -51.07
N ALA A 43 -31.28 -1.04 -50.21
CA ALA A 43 -32.70 -0.86 -50.50
C ALA A 43 -33.07 0.63 -50.41
N GLN A 44 -33.53 1.18 -51.52
CA GLN A 44 -34.12 2.54 -51.59
C GLN A 44 -35.46 2.53 -50.92
N VAL A 45 -35.63 3.34 -49.84
CA VAL A 45 -36.92 3.62 -49.23
C VAL A 45 -37.48 4.92 -49.79
N ARG A 46 -38.70 4.87 -50.37
CA ARG A 46 -39.48 5.98 -50.87
C ARG A 46 -40.00 6.83 -49.69
N PRO A 47 -40.08 8.17 -49.75
CA PRO A 47 -40.59 8.97 -48.70
C PRO A 47 -42.12 8.89 -48.62
N VAL A 48 -42.66 8.58 -47.43
CA VAL A 48 -44.09 8.73 -47.10
C VAL A 48 -44.23 10.07 -46.41
N ALA A 49 -45.11 10.90 -46.92
CA ALA A 49 -45.50 12.16 -46.34
C ALA A 49 -46.25 11.93 -45.02
N THR A 50 -45.79 12.47 -43.93
CA THR A 50 -46.51 12.52 -42.66
C THR A 50 -46.80 13.97 -42.28
N SER A 51 -48.07 14.20 -42.10
CA SER A 51 -48.72 15.40 -41.59
C SER A 51 -48.21 15.81 -40.20
N GLY A 52 -48.20 17.12 -39.98
CA GLY A 52 -47.58 17.79 -38.83
C GLY A 52 -48.03 17.32 -37.47
N LEU A 53 -47.05 17.21 -36.61
CA LEU A 53 -47.21 17.25 -35.17
C LEU A 53 -46.35 18.40 -34.63
N SER A 54 -46.94 19.21 -33.79
CA SER A 54 -46.31 20.35 -33.08
C SER A 54 -45.05 19.92 -32.31
N PRO A 55 -44.03 20.78 -32.17
CA PRO A 55 -42.81 20.44 -31.46
C PRO A 55 -43.09 20.27 -29.96
N THR A 56 -42.98 19.04 -29.50
CA THR A 56 -42.87 18.74 -28.05
C THR A 56 -41.52 19.27 -27.58
N THR A 57 -41.53 20.22 -26.66
CA THR A 57 -40.35 20.75 -26.00
C THR A 57 -39.57 19.59 -25.35
N ALA A 58 -38.35 19.36 -25.83
CA ALA A 58 -37.43 18.40 -25.20
C ALA A 58 -37.21 18.79 -23.74
N PRO A 59 -37.15 17.82 -22.80
CA PRO A 59 -36.83 18.12 -21.43
C PRO A 59 -35.47 18.77 -21.37
N THR A 60 -35.36 19.95 -20.82
CA THR A 60 -34.12 20.66 -20.53
C THR A 60 -33.24 19.72 -19.66
N ARG A 61 -32.14 19.27 -20.23
CA ARG A 61 -31.12 18.49 -19.53
C ARG A 61 -30.66 19.32 -18.31
N ARG A 62 -30.99 18.84 -17.10
CA ARG A 62 -30.48 19.42 -15.86
C ARG A 62 -28.98 19.57 -16.01
N PRO A 63 -28.38 20.74 -15.69
CA PRO A 63 -26.94 20.87 -15.74
C PRO A 63 -26.33 19.74 -14.88
N GLN A 64 -25.47 18.91 -15.46
CA GLN A 64 -24.62 18.02 -14.68
C GLN A 64 -23.76 18.93 -13.84
N SER A 65 -23.95 18.89 -12.52
CA SER A 65 -23.05 19.56 -11.58
C SER A 65 -21.65 19.03 -11.86
N THR A 66 -20.76 19.91 -12.29
CA THR A 66 -19.32 19.65 -12.31
C THR A 66 -18.96 19.13 -10.91
N PRO A 67 -18.17 18.05 -10.77
CA PRO A 67 -17.64 17.65 -9.48
C PRO A 67 -16.98 18.88 -8.85
N LEU A 68 -17.37 19.23 -7.63
CA LEU A 68 -16.69 20.29 -6.89
C LEU A 68 -15.24 19.86 -6.73
N GLU A 69 -14.31 20.67 -7.21
CA GLU A 69 -12.90 20.56 -6.88
C GLU A 69 -12.75 20.79 -5.38
N PRO A 70 -11.83 20.08 -4.68
CA PRO A 70 -11.61 20.30 -3.27
C PRO A 70 -11.18 21.75 -3.01
N ASP A 71 -11.76 22.37 -2.00
CA ASP A 71 -11.39 23.71 -1.53
C ASP A 71 -11.05 23.67 -0.03
N PRO A 72 -9.88 23.15 0.34
CA PRO A 72 -9.47 23.02 1.73
C PRO A 72 -9.32 24.37 2.47
N ALA A 73 -9.11 25.47 1.74
CA ALA A 73 -8.95 26.80 2.34
C ALA A 73 -10.22 27.29 3.05
N GLN A 74 -11.38 26.78 2.67
CA GLN A 74 -12.66 27.11 3.29
C GLN A 74 -13.04 26.14 4.42
N VAL A 75 -12.26 25.07 4.65
CA VAL A 75 -12.56 24.06 5.66
C VAL A 75 -12.02 24.50 7.02
N ARG A 76 -12.85 24.41 8.03
CA ARG A 76 -12.45 24.52 9.44
C ARG A 76 -12.56 23.14 10.07
N LEU A 77 -11.45 22.41 9.98
CA LEU A 77 -11.37 21.04 10.50
C LEU A 77 -11.41 21.02 12.01
N ARG A 78 -12.18 20.08 12.56
CA ARG A 78 -12.17 19.72 13.97
C ARG A 78 -12.09 18.20 14.10
N LEU A 79 -11.79 17.73 15.31
CA LEU A 79 -11.70 16.32 15.63
C LEU A 79 -12.76 15.97 16.68
N ASP A 80 -13.70 15.11 16.32
CA ASP A 80 -14.72 14.59 17.23
C ASP A 80 -14.22 13.27 17.84
N SER A 81 -14.02 13.22 19.16
CA SER A 81 -13.57 12.00 19.85
C SER A 81 -14.62 10.89 19.71
N VAL A 82 -14.20 9.72 19.20
CA VAL A 82 -15.06 8.55 19.00
C VAL A 82 -14.67 7.36 19.86
N ALA A 83 -13.43 7.29 20.33
CA ALA A 83 -12.97 6.29 21.29
C ALA A 83 -11.82 6.84 22.14
N THR A 84 -11.76 6.40 23.40
CA THR A 84 -10.66 6.67 24.34
C THR A 84 -10.36 5.41 25.15
N GLY A 85 -9.23 5.40 25.86
CA GLY A 85 -8.84 4.26 26.70
C GLY A 85 -8.26 3.08 25.91
N LEU A 86 -7.75 3.33 24.72
CA LEU A 86 -7.00 2.37 23.93
C LEU A 86 -5.52 2.33 24.39
N ASP A 87 -4.84 1.19 24.20
CA ASP A 87 -3.42 1.04 24.52
C ASP A 87 -2.56 1.26 23.28
N ARG A 88 -2.05 2.48 23.11
CA ARG A 88 -1.18 2.87 21.99
C ARG A 88 -1.73 2.38 20.64
N PRO A 89 -2.89 2.90 20.20
CA PRO A 89 -3.46 2.53 18.92
C PRO A 89 -2.58 3.05 17.78
N VAL A 90 -2.39 2.22 16.75
CA VAL A 90 -1.47 2.51 15.61
C VAL A 90 -2.12 2.37 14.26
N PHE A 91 -3.37 1.89 14.17
CA PHE A 91 -4.10 1.81 12.91
C PHE A 91 -5.61 1.67 13.16
N ALA A 92 -6.42 2.11 12.19
CA ALA A 92 -7.86 1.90 12.21
C ALA A 92 -8.39 1.67 10.79
N THR A 93 -9.32 0.73 10.63
CA THR A 93 -9.93 0.41 9.34
C THR A 93 -11.31 -0.24 9.52
N ASP A 94 -12.13 -0.20 8.48
CA ASP A 94 -13.35 -1.02 8.37
C ASP A 94 -13.04 -2.39 7.74
N ALA A 95 -13.98 -3.32 7.87
CA ALA A 95 -13.84 -4.65 7.29
C ALA A 95 -14.44 -4.80 5.88
N GLY A 96 -15.07 -3.75 5.35
CA GLY A 96 -15.78 -3.79 4.07
C GLY A 96 -17.01 -4.73 4.07
N ASP A 97 -17.50 -5.14 5.26
CA ASP A 97 -18.55 -6.15 5.44
C ASP A 97 -19.96 -5.56 5.61
N GLY A 98 -20.10 -4.25 5.48
CA GLY A 98 -21.38 -3.56 5.66
C GLY A 98 -21.81 -3.37 7.11
N SER A 99 -21.02 -3.80 8.09
CA SER A 99 -21.36 -3.70 9.52
C SER A 99 -21.22 -2.31 10.10
N GLY A 100 -20.43 -1.43 9.48
CA GLY A 100 -20.10 -0.10 10.00
C GLY A 100 -19.15 -0.11 11.20
N ARG A 101 -18.58 -1.28 11.56
CA ARG A 101 -17.60 -1.41 12.64
C ARG A 101 -16.24 -0.86 12.19
N LEU A 102 -15.58 -0.15 13.08
CA LEU A 102 -14.18 0.24 12.92
C LEU A 102 -13.29 -0.67 13.80
N PHE A 103 -12.25 -1.22 13.21
CA PHE A 103 -11.28 -2.08 13.88
C PHE A 103 -10.02 -1.27 14.16
N VAL A 104 -9.63 -1.21 15.43
CA VAL A 104 -8.50 -0.41 15.90
C VAL A 104 -7.39 -1.35 16.36
N VAL A 105 -6.22 -1.23 15.75
CA VAL A 105 -5.02 -2.01 16.10
C VAL A 105 -4.31 -1.32 17.25
N GLU A 106 -4.14 -2.03 18.34
CA GLU A 106 -3.31 -1.62 19.47
C GLU A 106 -1.91 -2.25 19.33
N LYS A 107 -0.88 -1.44 19.44
CA LYS A 107 0.52 -1.81 19.23
C LYS A 107 0.96 -3.03 20.03
N GLY A 108 0.34 -3.23 21.22
CA GLY A 108 0.63 -4.35 22.12
C GLY A 108 0.27 -5.73 21.60
N GLY A 109 -0.56 -5.84 20.55
CA GLY A 109 -0.99 -7.12 19.96
C GLY A 109 -2.48 -7.41 20.11
N THR A 110 -3.31 -6.38 20.26
CA THR A 110 -4.77 -6.52 20.27
C THR A 110 -5.40 -5.75 19.12
N ILE A 111 -6.54 -6.22 18.63
CA ILE A 111 -7.43 -5.50 17.71
C ILE A 111 -8.73 -5.25 18.45
N ARG A 112 -9.12 -3.98 18.58
CA ARG A 112 -10.35 -3.56 19.23
C ARG A 112 -11.43 -3.26 18.21
N ILE A 113 -12.69 -3.31 18.62
CA ILE A 113 -13.83 -2.92 17.79
C ILE A 113 -14.51 -1.69 18.39
N LEU A 114 -14.72 -0.69 17.53
CA LEU A 114 -15.63 0.41 17.75
C LEU A 114 -16.89 0.14 16.94
N ASP A 115 -18.03 -0.01 17.60
CA ASP A 115 -19.33 -0.33 17.02
C ASP A 115 -20.35 0.71 17.45
N GLY A 116 -20.93 1.45 16.50
CA GLY A 116 -21.90 2.51 16.77
C GLY A 116 -21.38 3.58 17.76
N GLY A 117 -20.08 3.93 17.71
CA GLY A 117 -19.45 4.87 18.63
C GLY A 117 -19.11 4.30 20.00
N ARG A 118 -19.23 2.98 20.18
CA ARG A 118 -18.93 2.29 21.44
C ARG A 118 -17.75 1.33 21.29
N LEU A 119 -16.71 1.52 22.11
CA LEU A 119 -15.61 0.57 22.20
C LEU A 119 -16.08 -0.71 22.90
N LEU A 120 -16.00 -1.87 22.21
CA LEU A 120 -16.39 -3.15 22.79
C LEU A 120 -15.38 -3.60 23.85
N ALA A 121 -15.89 -4.22 24.93
CA ALA A 121 -15.08 -4.62 26.07
C ALA A 121 -14.03 -5.69 25.73
N ARG A 122 -14.39 -6.64 24.86
CA ARG A 122 -13.48 -7.72 24.43
C ARG A 122 -12.79 -7.34 23.13
N PRO A 123 -11.49 -7.62 22.95
CA PRO A 123 -10.82 -7.45 21.67
C PRO A 123 -11.38 -8.41 20.63
N PHE A 124 -11.28 -8.00 19.35
CA PHE A 124 -11.54 -8.87 18.21
C PHE A 124 -10.46 -9.96 18.07
N LEU A 125 -9.18 -9.56 18.15
CA LEU A 125 -8.02 -10.44 18.20
C LEU A 125 -7.15 -10.09 19.40
N ASP A 126 -6.57 -11.12 20.04
CA ASP A 126 -5.55 -10.96 21.07
C ASP A 126 -4.40 -11.94 20.79
N ILE A 127 -3.23 -11.39 20.41
CA ILE A 127 -1.99 -12.11 20.13
C ILE A 127 -0.80 -11.50 20.87
N ARG A 128 -1.07 -10.88 22.04
CA ARG A 128 -0.03 -10.24 22.86
C ARG A 128 1.07 -11.20 23.30
N ASP A 129 0.81 -12.49 23.34
CA ASP A 129 1.77 -13.55 23.63
C ASP A 129 2.82 -13.72 22.52
N ARG A 130 2.57 -13.28 21.29
CA ARG A 130 3.42 -13.42 20.10
C ARG A 130 4.16 -12.12 19.73
N VAL A 131 3.58 -10.97 20.08
CA VAL A 131 4.04 -9.66 19.65
C VAL A 131 5.11 -9.09 20.54
N LEU A 132 6.23 -8.64 19.96
CA LEU A 132 7.23 -7.79 20.59
C LEU A 132 6.84 -6.32 20.34
N SER A 133 6.59 -5.54 21.40
CA SER A 133 6.15 -4.14 21.30
C SER A 133 6.97 -3.17 22.16
N ARG A 134 8.23 -3.52 22.42
CA ARG A 134 9.11 -2.70 23.30
C ARG A 134 9.76 -1.53 22.58
N GLY A 135 10.13 -1.70 21.31
CA GLY A 135 10.72 -0.64 20.48
C GLY A 135 9.70 0.43 20.08
N SER A 136 10.16 1.54 19.56
CA SER A 136 9.31 2.64 19.07
C SER A 136 8.34 2.17 17.99
N GLU A 137 8.82 1.37 17.03
CA GLU A 137 8.05 0.90 15.88
C GLU A 137 7.65 -0.57 15.96
N GLN A 138 8.24 -1.37 16.85
CA GLN A 138 7.88 -2.78 17.02
C GLN A 138 6.48 -2.93 17.64
N GLY A 139 5.69 -3.87 17.12
CA GLY A 139 4.32 -4.10 17.59
C GLY A 139 3.48 -4.93 16.65
N LEU A 140 2.18 -4.93 16.87
CA LEU A 140 1.15 -5.24 15.87
C LEU A 140 0.92 -3.96 15.07
N LEU A 141 1.25 -3.95 13.77
CA LEU A 141 1.43 -2.72 13.00
C LEU A 141 0.41 -2.55 11.87
N GLY A 142 -0.06 -3.67 11.29
CA GLY A 142 -0.95 -3.66 10.14
C GLY A 142 -2.12 -4.61 10.28
N LEU A 143 -3.22 -4.25 9.59
CA LEU A 143 -4.44 -5.04 9.48
C LEU A 143 -5.05 -4.82 8.10
N ALA A 144 -5.35 -5.90 7.38
CA ALA A 144 -6.13 -5.84 6.15
C ALA A 144 -7.15 -6.98 6.12
N PHE A 145 -8.40 -6.65 5.88
CA PHE A 145 -9.44 -7.65 5.65
C PHE A 145 -9.41 -8.11 4.20
N ALA A 146 -9.60 -9.43 3.97
CA ALA A 146 -9.69 -9.95 2.62
C ALA A 146 -10.85 -9.29 1.85
N PRO A 147 -10.73 -9.07 0.53
CA PRO A 147 -11.81 -8.48 -0.26
C PRO A 147 -13.14 -9.24 -0.16
N ASP A 148 -13.08 -10.52 0.18
CA ASP A 148 -14.23 -11.41 0.40
C ASP A 148 -14.44 -11.77 1.88
N PHE A 149 -13.97 -10.93 2.81
CA PHE A 149 -14.00 -11.18 4.26
C PHE A 149 -15.38 -11.63 4.76
N GLN A 150 -16.45 -11.01 4.26
CA GLN A 150 -17.82 -11.40 4.62
C GLN A 150 -18.11 -12.88 4.36
N ARG A 151 -17.46 -13.49 3.36
CA ARG A 151 -17.61 -14.89 2.98
C ARG A 151 -16.56 -15.79 3.60
N SER A 152 -15.27 -15.38 3.49
CA SER A 152 -14.12 -16.19 3.90
C SER A 152 -13.82 -16.06 5.40
N GLY A 153 -14.12 -14.91 5.99
CA GLY A 153 -13.70 -14.55 7.34
C GLY A 153 -12.21 -14.31 7.48
N TYR A 154 -11.45 -14.24 6.37
CA TYR A 154 -10.00 -14.08 6.42
C TYR A 154 -9.60 -12.61 6.56
N PHE A 155 -8.60 -12.37 7.42
CA PHE A 155 -7.92 -11.09 7.54
C PHE A 155 -6.43 -11.33 7.79
N TYR A 156 -5.63 -10.32 7.51
CA TYR A 156 -4.16 -10.37 7.54
C TYR A 156 -3.65 -9.33 8.52
N VAL A 157 -2.62 -9.70 9.25
CA VAL A 157 -1.92 -8.80 10.17
C VAL A 157 -0.42 -8.82 9.88
N ASP A 158 0.22 -7.68 10.13
CA ASP A 158 1.67 -7.56 10.21
C ASP A 158 2.04 -7.28 11.66
N TYR A 159 2.98 -8.06 12.19
CA TYR A 159 3.48 -7.85 13.54
C TYR A 159 4.96 -8.21 13.68
N ILE A 160 5.61 -7.66 14.68
CA ILE A 160 6.97 -8.03 15.06
C ILE A 160 6.90 -9.16 16.09
N ASP A 161 7.52 -10.30 15.77
CA ASP A 161 7.56 -11.47 16.66
C ASP A 161 8.51 -11.29 17.85
N ARG A 162 8.53 -12.25 18.75
CA ARG A 162 9.38 -12.22 19.95
C ARG A 162 10.89 -12.24 19.66
N SER A 163 11.29 -12.64 18.46
CA SER A 163 12.67 -12.61 17.96
C SER A 163 13.04 -11.27 17.35
N GLY A 164 12.07 -10.38 17.14
CA GLY A 164 12.28 -9.06 16.54
C GLY A 164 12.05 -9.02 15.03
N ASN A 165 11.56 -10.09 14.43
CA ASN A 165 11.34 -10.22 12.99
C ASN A 165 9.91 -9.87 12.60
N THR A 166 9.72 -9.33 11.39
CA THR A 166 8.40 -9.10 10.81
C THR A 166 7.74 -10.42 10.44
N VAL A 167 6.49 -10.55 10.83
CA VAL A 167 5.62 -11.68 10.47
C VAL A 167 4.32 -11.18 9.90
N ILE A 168 4.01 -11.58 8.68
CA ILE A 168 2.70 -11.40 8.07
C ILE A 168 1.94 -12.71 8.21
N SER A 169 0.77 -12.65 8.86
CA SER A 169 -0.06 -13.82 9.11
C SER A 169 -1.52 -13.58 8.73
N ARG A 170 -2.16 -14.64 8.23
CA ARG A 170 -3.60 -14.70 8.03
C ARG A 170 -4.25 -15.32 9.26
N PHE A 171 -5.36 -14.73 9.68
CA PHE A 171 -6.27 -15.26 10.70
C PHE A 171 -7.67 -15.39 10.13
N GLN A 172 -8.54 -16.04 10.90
CA GLN A 172 -9.94 -16.21 10.56
C GLN A 172 -10.84 -15.61 11.65
N ALA A 173 -11.95 -15.00 11.23
CA ALA A 173 -13.00 -14.57 12.13
C ALA A 173 -13.55 -15.77 12.91
N GLY A 174 -13.87 -15.55 14.16
CA GLY A 174 -14.43 -16.56 15.04
C GLY A 174 -15.92 -16.82 14.78
N LYS A 175 -16.54 -17.61 15.65
CA LYS A 175 -17.98 -17.90 15.58
C LYS A 175 -18.86 -16.66 15.81
N SER A 176 -18.35 -15.67 16.52
CA SER A 176 -18.99 -14.37 16.67
C SER A 176 -18.39 -13.38 15.71
N ALA A 177 -19.20 -12.52 15.09
CA ALA A 177 -18.75 -11.44 14.22
C ALA A 177 -17.77 -10.47 14.91
N ASN A 178 -17.79 -10.43 16.25
CA ASN A 178 -16.94 -9.54 17.06
C ASN A 178 -15.74 -10.25 17.69
N SER A 179 -15.35 -11.42 17.16
CA SER A 179 -14.17 -12.16 17.61
C SER A 179 -13.43 -12.79 16.46
N ALA A 180 -12.13 -12.97 16.61
CA ALA A 180 -11.29 -13.78 15.74
C ALA A 180 -10.81 -15.04 16.49
N ASP A 181 -10.46 -16.07 15.75
CA ASP A 181 -9.79 -17.25 16.29
C ASP A 181 -8.28 -17.04 16.31
N SER A 182 -7.72 -16.73 17.48
CA SER A 182 -6.26 -16.55 17.62
C SER A 182 -5.48 -17.84 17.38
N GLY A 183 -6.11 -19.02 17.43
CA GLY A 183 -5.51 -20.30 17.08
C GLY A 183 -5.46 -20.58 15.58
N SER A 184 -6.17 -19.82 14.76
CA SER A 184 -6.24 -20.00 13.30
C SER A 184 -5.05 -19.41 12.53
N GLU A 185 -4.01 -18.96 13.22
CA GLU A 185 -2.86 -18.32 12.56
C GLU A 185 -2.25 -19.20 11.46
N PHE A 186 -2.14 -18.60 10.29
CA PHE A 186 -1.45 -19.17 9.15
C PHE A 186 -0.39 -18.17 8.66
N LYS A 187 0.89 -18.50 8.88
CA LYS A 187 2.01 -17.60 8.51
C LYS A 187 2.10 -17.48 7.00
N VAL A 188 2.05 -16.24 6.50
CA VAL A 188 2.16 -15.89 5.07
C VAL A 188 3.61 -15.61 4.71
N LEU A 189 4.28 -14.72 5.44
CA LEU A 189 5.64 -14.30 5.15
C LEU A 189 6.38 -13.96 6.46
N GLY A 190 7.67 -14.28 6.52
CA GLY A 190 8.57 -13.82 7.57
C GLY A 190 9.73 -13.05 6.96
N ILE A 191 10.14 -11.95 7.59
CA ILE A 191 11.27 -11.11 7.14
C ILE A 191 12.17 -10.83 8.36
N ASP A 192 13.42 -11.21 8.26
CA ASP A 192 14.40 -10.92 9.31
C ASP A 192 14.68 -9.41 9.38
N GLN A 193 14.64 -8.86 10.60
CA GLN A 193 14.84 -7.43 10.85
C GLN A 193 16.22 -7.20 11.50
N PRO A 194 17.09 -6.39 10.87
CA PRO A 194 18.43 -6.13 11.40
C PRO A 194 18.44 -5.12 12.55
N ALA A 195 17.35 -4.33 12.72
CA ALA A 195 17.19 -3.38 13.81
C ALA A 195 15.72 -3.30 14.28
N SER A 196 15.48 -2.52 15.34
CA SER A 196 14.15 -2.40 15.98
C SER A 196 13.29 -1.26 15.45
N ASN A 197 13.76 -0.54 14.44
CA ASN A 197 13.08 0.59 13.79
C ASN A 197 13.04 0.41 12.27
N HIS A 198 12.30 1.26 11.58
CA HIS A 198 11.97 1.16 10.16
C HIS A 198 11.34 -0.21 9.83
N ASN A 199 10.33 -0.56 10.60
CA ASN A 199 9.64 -1.84 10.42
C ASN A 199 8.55 -1.75 9.34
N GLY A 200 8.07 -0.55 8.98
CA GLY A 200 6.93 -0.40 8.11
C GLY A 200 5.67 -1.01 8.69
N GLY A 201 5.15 -2.08 8.06
CA GLY A 201 4.09 -2.93 8.58
C GLY A 201 2.69 -2.60 8.06
N MET A 202 2.52 -1.62 7.19
CA MET A 202 1.22 -1.35 6.55
C MET A 202 0.84 -2.46 5.58
N LEU A 203 -0.41 -2.92 5.69
CA LEU A 203 -1.06 -3.87 4.79
C LEU A 203 -2.28 -3.23 4.14
N ALA A 204 -2.45 -3.42 2.84
CA ALA A 204 -3.69 -3.07 2.14
C ALA A 204 -3.92 -3.97 0.93
N PHE A 205 -5.19 -4.32 0.66
CA PHE A 205 -5.55 -4.89 -0.63
C PHE A 205 -5.68 -3.78 -1.66
N GLY A 206 -4.98 -3.95 -2.78
CA GLY A 206 -5.12 -3.05 -3.91
C GLY A 206 -6.44 -3.28 -4.66
N PRO A 207 -6.82 -2.34 -5.56
CA PRO A 207 -8.01 -2.49 -6.41
C PRO A 207 -7.92 -3.68 -7.38
N ASP A 208 -6.75 -4.29 -7.50
CA ASP A 208 -6.49 -5.51 -8.26
C ASP A 208 -6.67 -6.81 -7.45
N GLY A 209 -7.02 -6.70 -6.16
CA GLY A 209 -7.32 -7.81 -5.26
C GLY A 209 -6.09 -8.49 -4.63
N TYR A 210 -4.87 -7.98 -4.87
CA TYR A 210 -3.65 -8.50 -4.26
C TYR A 210 -3.31 -7.76 -2.97
N LEU A 211 -2.60 -8.43 -2.07
CA LEU A 211 -2.12 -7.85 -0.83
C LEU A 211 -0.81 -7.10 -1.07
N TYR A 212 -0.80 -5.81 -0.73
CA TYR A 212 0.40 -4.98 -0.70
C TYR A 212 0.92 -4.88 0.73
N VAL A 213 2.25 -4.93 0.86
CA VAL A 213 2.97 -4.89 2.14
C VAL A 213 4.08 -3.85 2.06
N GLY A 214 4.04 -2.85 2.93
CA GLY A 214 5.12 -1.86 3.07
C GLY A 214 6.15 -2.33 4.08
N THR A 215 7.41 -2.42 3.66
CA THR A 215 8.52 -2.79 4.53
C THR A 215 9.53 -1.66 4.61
N GLY A 216 9.98 -1.32 5.81
CA GLY A 216 11.10 -0.40 5.98
C GLY A 216 12.44 -1.01 5.57
N ASP A 217 13.47 -0.19 5.48
CA ASP A 217 14.82 -0.59 5.09
C ASP A 217 15.55 -1.43 6.17
N GLY A 218 14.89 -1.69 7.29
CA GLY A 218 15.43 -2.48 8.41
C GLY A 218 16.19 -1.64 9.43
N GLY A 219 16.15 -0.32 9.32
CA GLY A 219 16.51 0.60 10.39
C GLY A 219 17.93 1.13 10.39
N ARG A 220 18.19 1.95 11.39
CA ARG A 220 19.39 2.77 11.57
C ARG A 220 19.46 3.92 10.59
N GLU A 221 20.46 4.80 10.78
CA GLU A 221 20.67 5.99 9.97
C GLU A 221 21.35 5.63 8.64
N GLY A 222 20.82 6.20 7.53
CA GLY A 222 21.47 6.18 6.23
C GLY A 222 21.48 4.82 5.50
N ASP A 223 20.59 3.91 5.85
CA ASP A 223 20.51 2.57 5.24
C ASP A 223 21.85 1.81 5.24
N PRO A 224 22.46 1.56 6.40
CA PRO A 224 23.79 0.94 6.48
C PRO A 224 23.82 -0.51 5.95
N PHE A 225 22.64 -1.10 5.75
CA PHE A 225 22.48 -2.44 5.19
C PHE A 225 22.24 -2.41 3.67
N HIS A 226 22.14 -1.22 3.07
CA HIS A 226 21.88 -1.00 1.64
C HIS A 226 20.60 -1.67 1.14
N ASN A 227 19.59 -1.76 1.99
CA ASN A 227 18.37 -2.50 1.67
C ASN A 227 17.46 -1.72 0.70
N GLY A 228 17.42 -0.40 0.77
CA GLY A 228 16.56 0.44 -0.10
C GLY A 228 16.75 0.11 -1.57
N GLN A 229 18.00 0.04 -2.04
CA GLN A 229 18.35 -0.21 -3.45
C GLN A 229 18.66 -1.68 -3.78
N ASN A 230 18.69 -2.58 -2.80
CA ASN A 230 19.04 -3.98 -3.01
C ASN A 230 17.82 -4.80 -3.49
N PRO A 231 17.82 -5.34 -4.72
CA PRO A 231 16.71 -6.16 -5.23
C PRO A 231 16.67 -7.59 -4.67
N GLN A 232 17.64 -7.99 -3.84
CA GLN A 232 17.76 -9.32 -3.24
C GLN A 232 17.29 -9.37 -1.79
N THR A 233 16.62 -8.31 -1.29
CA THR A 233 16.01 -8.25 0.03
C THR A 233 14.59 -7.73 -0.06
N LEU A 234 13.74 -8.15 0.86
CA LEU A 234 12.36 -7.67 0.98
C LEU A 234 12.23 -6.40 1.84
N LEU A 235 13.34 -5.86 2.36
CA LEU A 235 13.39 -4.64 3.16
C LEU A 235 13.54 -3.40 2.27
N GLY A 236 12.92 -2.28 2.65
CA GLY A 236 12.90 -1.03 1.88
C GLY A 236 12.07 -1.14 0.61
N LYS A 237 10.91 -1.79 0.68
CA LYS A 237 10.10 -2.21 -0.48
C LYS A 237 8.61 -1.99 -0.28
N LEU A 238 7.92 -1.96 -1.38
CA LEU A 238 6.53 -2.34 -1.43
C LEU A 238 6.44 -3.72 -2.09
N LEU A 239 5.89 -4.70 -1.39
CA LEU A 239 5.69 -6.06 -1.88
C LEU A 239 4.26 -6.22 -2.38
N ARG A 240 4.02 -7.19 -3.28
CA ARG A 240 2.68 -7.52 -3.78
C ARG A 240 2.53 -9.02 -3.93
N LEU A 241 1.56 -9.56 -3.18
CA LEU A 241 1.35 -10.98 -2.98
C LEU A 241 -0.09 -11.39 -3.34
N ASP A 242 -0.25 -12.55 -3.96
CA ASP A 242 -1.55 -13.18 -4.11
C ASP A 242 -1.76 -14.17 -2.96
N VAL A 243 -2.62 -13.80 -2.04
CA VAL A 243 -2.97 -14.57 -0.83
C VAL A 243 -4.38 -15.13 -0.88
N THR A 244 -5.08 -14.97 -2.00
CA THR A 244 -6.51 -15.29 -2.14
C THR A 244 -6.80 -16.40 -3.13
N THR A 245 -6.00 -16.56 -4.19
CA THR A 245 -6.25 -17.54 -5.25
C THR A 245 -6.09 -18.99 -4.76
N ASP A 246 -5.10 -19.26 -3.91
CA ASP A 246 -4.88 -20.57 -3.31
C ASP A 246 -4.68 -20.47 -1.79
N PRO A 247 -5.75 -20.54 -0.99
CA PRO A 247 -5.68 -20.35 0.45
C PRO A 247 -4.92 -21.46 1.20
N THR A 248 -4.51 -22.53 0.51
CA THR A 248 -3.69 -23.61 1.09
C THR A 248 -2.20 -23.26 1.08
N LYS A 249 -1.80 -22.28 0.27
CA LYS A 249 -0.44 -21.77 0.21
C LYS A 249 -0.30 -20.49 1.04
N PRO A 250 0.91 -20.19 1.53
CA PRO A 250 1.18 -18.90 2.18
C PRO A 250 0.84 -17.72 1.26
N TYR A 251 1.32 -17.77 0.03
CA TYR A 251 0.99 -16.84 -1.07
C TYR A 251 1.43 -17.44 -2.41
N THR A 252 1.04 -16.81 -3.49
CA THR A 252 1.64 -16.99 -4.81
C THR A 252 2.07 -15.62 -5.36
N ILE A 253 2.95 -15.64 -6.37
CA ILE A 253 3.42 -14.40 -7.00
C ILE A 253 2.43 -14.01 -8.09
N PRO A 254 1.86 -12.78 -8.02
CA PRO A 254 1.03 -12.28 -9.12
C PRO A 254 1.85 -12.26 -10.43
N PRO A 255 1.35 -12.85 -11.53
CA PRO A 255 2.11 -12.91 -12.79
C PRO A 255 2.38 -11.53 -13.39
N SER A 256 1.67 -10.52 -12.94
CA SER A 256 1.85 -9.12 -13.31
C SER A 256 2.79 -8.34 -12.39
N ASN A 257 3.51 -8.99 -11.45
CA ASN A 257 4.59 -8.33 -10.73
C ASN A 257 5.70 -7.95 -11.72
N PRO A 258 6.31 -6.77 -11.56
CA PRO A 258 7.16 -6.18 -12.59
C PRO A 258 8.43 -6.97 -12.88
N TRP A 259 8.93 -7.73 -11.91
CA TRP A 259 10.22 -8.40 -12.01
C TRP A 259 10.15 -9.93 -11.96
N VAL A 260 8.99 -10.54 -12.22
CA VAL A 260 8.87 -12.01 -12.28
C VAL A 260 9.84 -12.64 -13.28
N THR A 261 10.06 -11.96 -14.42
CA THR A 261 10.99 -12.39 -15.46
C THR A 261 12.04 -11.35 -15.84
N ALA A 262 11.84 -10.10 -15.39
CA ALA A 262 12.73 -8.98 -15.69
C ALA A 262 13.88 -8.89 -14.66
N LYS A 263 14.86 -8.07 -15.00
CA LYS A 263 15.98 -7.74 -14.12
C LYS A 263 15.94 -6.26 -13.79
N TYR A 264 16.43 -5.91 -12.60
CA TYR A 264 16.69 -4.54 -12.20
C TYR A 264 18.22 -4.29 -12.20
N ASN A 265 18.68 -3.34 -13.01
CA ASN A 265 20.13 -3.05 -13.19
C ASN A 265 20.97 -4.30 -13.46
N GLY A 266 20.44 -5.25 -14.27
CA GLY A 266 21.13 -6.49 -14.62
C GLY A 266 21.06 -7.60 -13.56
N GLN A 267 20.51 -7.34 -12.38
CA GLN A 267 20.35 -8.30 -11.30
C GLN A 267 18.95 -8.92 -11.31
N ALA A 268 18.84 -10.18 -10.87
CA ALA A 268 17.55 -10.78 -10.58
C ALA A 268 16.90 -10.05 -9.40
N VAL A 269 15.59 -10.02 -9.34
CA VAL A 269 14.82 -9.37 -8.28
C VAL A 269 13.97 -10.43 -7.61
N LEU A 270 13.79 -10.33 -6.28
CA LEU A 270 12.83 -11.18 -5.57
C LEU A 270 11.43 -10.94 -6.12
N PRO A 271 10.70 -11.98 -6.53
CA PRO A 271 9.46 -11.81 -7.32
C PRO A 271 8.29 -11.20 -6.53
N GLU A 272 8.38 -11.15 -5.21
CA GLU A 272 7.44 -10.46 -4.31
C GLU A 272 7.49 -8.94 -4.47
N ILE A 273 8.63 -8.40 -4.91
CA ILE A 273 8.89 -6.96 -4.96
C ILE A 273 8.06 -6.32 -6.05
N TRP A 274 7.31 -5.27 -5.67
CA TRP A 274 6.52 -4.45 -6.56
C TRP A 274 7.12 -3.07 -6.81
N ALA A 275 7.77 -2.49 -5.78
CA ALA A 275 8.56 -1.26 -5.88
C ALA A 275 9.74 -1.29 -4.89
N ILE A 276 10.80 -0.51 -5.19
CA ILE A 276 12.03 -0.44 -4.39
C ILE A 276 12.32 1.01 -3.98
N GLY A 277 13.30 1.19 -3.11
CA GLY A 277 13.81 2.50 -2.77
C GLY A 277 12.95 3.28 -1.79
N LEU A 278 12.29 2.58 -0.87
CA LEU A 278 11.57 3.16 0.25
C LEU A 278 12.41 3.05 1.53
N ARG A 279 12.26 4.03 2.43
CA ARG A 279 12.97 4.04 3.71
C ARG A 279 12.15 3.41 4.84
N ASN A 280 11.00 3.98 5.11
CA ASN A 280 10.07 3.49 6.13
C ASN A 280 8.63 3.91 5.74
N PRO A 281 8.03 3.26 4.73
CA PRO A 281 6.68 3.57 4.26
C PRO A 281 5.68 3.23 5.37
N TRP A 282 5.49 4.21 6.28
CA TRP A 282 4.73 3.99 7.50
C TRP A 282 3.27 3.69 7.22
N ARG A 283 2.62 4.55 6.40
CA ARG A 283 1.27 4.27 5.92
C ARG A 283 1.17 4.56 4.43
N PHE A 284 0.48 3.67 3.74
CA PHE A 284 0.06 3.88 2.36
C PHE A 284 -1.42 3.55 2.21
N SER A 285 -2.06 4.09 1.18
CA SER A 285 -3.47 3.87 0.91
C SER A 285 -3.78 3.91 -0.57
N PHE A 286 -4.83 3.20 -0.96
CA PHE A 286 -5.41 3.33 -2.30
C PHE A 286 -6.62 4.27 -2.25
N ASP A 287 -6.66 5.23 -3.16
CA ASP A 287 -7.87 6.03 -3.35
C ASP A 287 -9.01 5.14 -3.88
N ARG A 288 -10.07 5.00 -3.12
CA ARG A 288 -11.22 4.15 -3.45
C ARG A 288 -11.92 4.50 -4.76
N LYS A 289 -11.77 5.75 -5.24
CA LYS A 289 -12.43 6.24 -6.45
C LYS A 289 -11.55 6.09 -7.69
N THR A 290 -10.27 6.40 -7.59
CA THR A 290 -9.35 6.41 -8.74
C THR A 290 -8.45 5.19 -8.79
N GLY A 291 -8.16 4.57 -7.65
CA GLY A 291 -7.18 3.51 -7.50
C GLY A 291 -5.75 4.03 -7.32
N ASP A 292 -5.53 5.33 -7.27
CA ASP A 292 -4.20 5.92 -7.04
C ASP A 292 -3.62 5.40 -5.72
N LEU A 293 -2.34 5.06 -5.74
CA LEU A 293 -1.59 4.71 -4.54
C LEU A 293 -0.89 5.95 -3.99
N TRP A 294 -1.04 6.15 -2.69
CA TRP A 294 -0.39 7.21 -1.92
C TRP A 294 0.42 6.60 -0.81
N ILE A 295 1.65 7.07 -0.61
CA ILE A 295 2.60 6.56 0.39
C ILE A 295 3.12 7.74 1.19
N GLY A 296 3.11 7.65 2.53
CA GLY A 296 3.92 8.49 3.41
C GLY A 296 5.17 7.72 3.77
N ASP A 297 6.31 8.12 3.23
CA ASP A 297 7.60 7.49 3.51
C ASP A 297 8.42 8.40 4.46
N VAL A 298 8.73 7.86 5.63
CA VAL A 298 9.41 8.63 6.68
C VAL A 298 10.86 8.89 6.30
N GLY A 299 11.20 10.16 6.23
CA GLY A 299 12.53 10.64 5.87
C GLY A 299 13.60 10.40 6.93
N GLN A 300 14.83 10.80 6.64
CA GLN A 300 15.97 10.54 7.54
C GLN A 300 16.16 11.65 8.57
N ASN A 301 16.56 12.84 8.13
CA ASN A 301 16.91 13.94 9.02
C ASN A 301 16.42 15.30 8.53
N THR A 302 15.99 15.41 7.27
CA THR A 302 15.77 16.71 6.65
C THR A 302 14.40 16.83 6.00
N TYR A 303 13.95 15.80 5.27
CA TYR A 303 12.73 15.84 4.47
C TYR A 303 11.83 14.65 4.75
N GLU A 304 10.54 14.91 4.94
CA GLU A 304 9.46 13.93 4.90
C GLU A 304 8.80 13.96 3.53
N GLU A 305 8.35 12.82 3.00
CA GLU A 305 7.87 12.76 1.62
C GLU A 305 6.52 12.06 1.45
N ILE A 306 5.81 12.49 0.41
CA ILE A 306 4.55 11.89 -0.04
C ILE A 306 4.74 11.45 -1.47
N ASP A 307 4.67 10.14 -1.68
CA ASP A 307 4.69 9.55 -3.02
C ASP A 307 3.29 9.29 -3.52
N ARG A 308 3.12 9.39 -4.83
CA ARG A 308 1.88 9.05 -5.51
C ARG A 308 2.15 8.30 -6.81
N ILE A 309 1.45 7.20 -6.98
CA ILE A 309 1.37 6.52 -8.27
C ILE A 309 -0.04 6.66 -8.79
N ALA A 310 -0.19 7.41 -9.87
CA ALA A 310 -1.48 7.53 -10.54
C ALA A 310 -1.92 6.19 -11.11
N ALA A 311 -3.16 5.82 -10.88
CA ALA A 311 -3.73 4.64 -11.48
C ALA A 311 -4.00 4.85 -12.97
N GLY A 312 -3.69 3.84 -13.77
CA GLY A 312 -4.03 3.79 -15.17
C GLY A 312 -5.46 3.30 -15.42
N ALA A 313 -5.75 2.91 -16.64
CA ALA A 313 -7.04 2.36 -17.02
C ALA A 313 -7.40 1.15 -16.14
N GLY A 314 -8.64 1.15 -15.62
CA GLY A 314 -9.14 0.12 -14.70
C GLY A 314 -8.68 0.25 -13.26
N GLY A 315 -8.17 1.43 -12.85
CA GLY A 315 -7.81 1.72 -11.46
C GLY A 315 -6.55 0.99 -10.96
N ARG A 316 -5.70 0.50 -11.87
CA ARG A 316 -4.49 -0.25 -11.52
C ARG A 316 -3.26 0.66 -11.55
N VAL A 317 -2.42 0.54 -10.54
CA VAL A 317 -1.14 1.24 -10.45
C VAL A 317 -0.03 0.45 -11.14
N GLN A 318 0.97 1.17 -11.66
CA GLN A 318 2.14 0.58 -12.31
C GLN A 318 3.18 0.19 -11.24
N GLY A 319 3.72 -1.03 -11.32
CA GLY A 319 4.88 -1.47 -10.55
C GLY A 319 6.20 -1.23 -11.26
N GLY A 320 7.30 -1.60 -10.60
CA GLY A 320 8.64 -1.46 -11.16
C GLY A 320 9.29 -0.10 -10.92
N LEU A 321 8.76 0.67 -9.98
CA LEU A 321 9.25 2.00 -9.63
C LEU A 321 10.35 1.93 -8.56
N ASN A 322 11.23 2.95 -8.57
CA ASN A 322 12.24 3.18 -7.56
C ASN A 322 12.04 4.57 -6.96
N PHE A 323 11.68 4.63 -5.69
CA PHE A 323 11.40 5.88 -4.95
C PHE A 323 12.65 6.62 -4.46
N GLY A 324 13.83 6.03 -4.63
CA GLY A 324 15.10 6.74 -4.52
C GLY A 324 15.89 6.52 -3.26
N TRP A 325 15.31 6.06 -2.16
CA TRP A 325 16.08 5.80 -0.94
C TRP A 325 17.08 4.63 -1.13
N SER A 326 18.40 4.71 -0.77
CA SER A 326 19.07 5.83 -0.04
C SER A 326 19.97 6.68 -0.98
N ILE A 327 19.52 6.91 -2.22
CA ILE A 327 20.15 7.87 -3.15
C ILE A 327 19.59 9.26 -2.91
N MET A 328 18.30 9.33 -2.57
CA MET A 328 17.51 10.53 -2.33
C MET A 328 16.90 10.50 -0.94
N GLU A 329 16.64 11.69 -0.37
CA GLU A 329 15.70 11.96 0.73
C GLU A 329 14.78 13.07 0.23
N GLY A 330 13.50 12.77 0.06
CA GLY A 330 12.60 13.67 -0.64
C GLY A 330 13.04 13.94 -2.08
N MET A 331 13.00 15.21 -2.48
CA MET A 331 13.47 15.66 -3.80
C MET A 331 14.98 15.97 -3.83
N HIS A 332 15.74 15.59 -2.82
CA HIS A 332 17.15 15.98 -2.60
C HIS A 332 18.07 14.78 -2.63
N CYS A 333 19.33 14.97 -3.04
CA CYS A 333 20.33 13.91 -2.95
C CYS A 333 20.65 13.59 -1.48
N TYR A 334 20.79 12.31 -1.15
CA TYR A 334 21.20 11.90 0.18
C TYR A 334 22.64 11.34 0.17
N PRO A 335 23.53 11.72 1.12
CA PRO A 335 23.32 12.87 2.02
C PRO A 335 23.21 14.21 1.26
N ASP A 336 22.61 15.22 1.86
CA ASP A 336 22.25 16.51 1.21
C ASP A 336 23.43 17.26 0.56
N THR A 337 24.65 16.95 0.95
CA THR A 337 25.88 17.49 0.34
C THR A 337 26.34 16.71 -0.90
N ALA A 338 25.70 15.59 -1.23
CA ALA A 338 26.08 14.75 -2.35
C ALA A 338 25.53 15.25 -3.69
N THR A 339 26.19 14.84 -4.77
CA THR A 339 25.60 14.87 -6.11
C THR A 339 25.12 13.46 -6.48
N CYS A 340 23.91 13.33 -6.96
CA CYS A 340 23.34 12.05 -7.32
C CYS A 340 22.67 12.07 -8.69
N SER A 341 22.45 10.89 -9.27
CA SER A 341 21.64 10.73 -10.49
C SER A 341 20.19 10.45 -10.11
N ARG A 342 19.28 11.25 -10.63
CA ARG A 342 17.83 11.04 -10.53
C ARG A 342 17.26 10.15 -11.65
N ALA A 343 18.12 9.70 -12.56
CA ALA A 343 17.67 8.89 -13.70
C ALA A 343 17.04 7.56 -13.24
N GLY A 344 15.81 7.31 -13.66
CA GLY A 344 15.07 6.10 -13.30
C GLY A 344 14.45 6.13 -11.89
N LEU A 345 14.54 7.25 -11.18
CA LEU A 345 13.88 7.43 -9.88
C LEU A 345 12.52 8.08 -10.06
N THR A 346 11.60 7.73 -9.17
CA THR A 346 10.28 8.34 -9.02
C THR A 346 10.35 9.28 -7.83
N LEU A 347 10.24 10.58 -8.11
CA LEU A 347 10.29 11.59 -7.06
C LEU A 347 8.92 11.76 -6.39
N PRO A 348 8.88 12.18 -5.11
CA PRO A 348 7.64 12.44 -4.40
C PRO A 348 6.85 13.59 -5.05
N VAL A 349 5.56 13.62 -4.81
CA VAL A 349 4.67 14.70 -5.26
C VAL A 349 4.66 15.89 -4.31
N ALA A 350 5.05 15.66 -3.05
CA ALA A 350 5.19 16.68 -2.03
C ALA A 350 6.20 16.24 -0.97
N GLU A 351 6.83 17.23 -0.34
CA GLU A 351 7.73 17.05 0.79
C GLU A 351 7.57 18.21 1.79
N TYR A 352 8.03 18.02 3.01
CA TYR A 352 8.20 19.08 3.99
C TYR A 352 9.46 18.84 4.83
N THR A 353 10.02 19.93 5.39
CA THR A 353 11.26 19.84 6.15
C THR A 353 11.01 19.50 7.60
N HIS A 354 11.98 18.80 8.22
CA HIS A 354 12.02 18.65 9.67
C HIS A 354 12.08 20.01 10.36
N GLY A 355 11.42 20.13 11.50
CA GLY A 355 11.35 21.35 12.31
C GLY A 355 9.94 21.70 12.75
N ALA A 356 9.50 22.93 12.43
CA ALA A 356 8.17 23.38 12.86
C ALA A 356 7.00 22.58 12.23
N ASP A 357 7.22 22.04 11.03
CA ASP A 357 6.18 21.26 10.34
C ASP A 357 6.11 19.81 10.82
N GLY A 358 7.19 19.26 11.34
CA GLY A 358 7.20 17.92 11.90
C GLY A 358 8.55 17.24 11.81
N CYS A 359 8.54 15.90 11.96
CA CYS A 359 9.75 15.06 11.88
C CYS A 359 9.46 13.61 11.50
N SER A 360 8.20 13.26 11.26
CA SER A 360 7.83 11.88 10.91
C SER A 360 6.44 11.87 10.29
N ILE A 361 6.39 11.77 8.96
CA ILE A 361 5.12 11.68 8.25
C ILE A 361 4.37 10.41 8.65
N THR A 362 3.09 10.57 8.90
CA THR A 362 2.22 9.42 9.19
C THR A 362 1.60 8.82 7.92
N GLY A 363 1.51 9.62 6.84
CA GLY A 363 0.71 9.28 5.67
C GLY A 363 -0.77 9.57 5.90
N GLY A 364 -1.66 8.99 5.09
CA GLY A 364 -3.08 9.30 5.16
C GLY A 364 -3.92 8.69 4.05
N TYR A 365 -5.04 9.36 3.71
CA TYR A 365 -6.03 8.88 2.74
C TYR A 365 -6.60 10.02 1.88
N VAL A 366 -7.00 9.70 0.65
CA VAL A 366 -7.86 10.62 -0.11
C VAL A 366 -9.25 10.61 0.51
N TYR A 367 -9.72 11.79 0.91
CA TYR A 367 -11.05 11.93 1.52
C TYR A 367 -12.14 11.66 0.49
N ARG A 368 -13.02 10.71 0.80
CA ARG A 368 -14.14 10.29 -0.05
C ARG A 368 -15.48 10.25 0.71
N GLY A 369 -15.48 10.76 1.94
CA GLY A 369 -16.68 10.95 2.74
C GLY A 369 -17.57 12.07 2.22
N THR A 370 -18.66 12.32 2.92
CA THR A 370 -19.66 13.35 2.59
C THR A 370 -19.81 14.42 3.66
N ALA A 371 -19.26 14.19 4.85
CA ALA A 371 -19.41 15.12 5.97
C ALA A 371 -18.66 16.44 5.74
N ILE A 372 -17.54 16.44 4.99
CA ILE A 372 -16.73 17.64 4.73
C ILE A 372 -16.58 17.82 3.21
N PRO A 373 -17.57 18.42 2.53
CA PRO A 373 -17.58 18.52 1.06
C PRO A 373 -16.32 19.19 0.47
N GLY A 374 -15.76 20.18 1.16
CA GLY A 374 -14.55 20.90 0.72
C GLY A 374 -13.28 20.06 0.70
N LEU A 375 -13.28 18.86 1.31
CA LEU A 375 -12.13 17.93 1.29
C LEU A 375 -12.26 16.79 0.26
N VAL A 376 -13.41 16.65 -0.40
CA VAL A 376 -13.64 15.51 -1.31
C VAL A 376 -12.66 15.53 -2.47
N GLY A 377 -11.74 14.56 -2.47
CA GLY A 377 -10.67 14.43 -3.47
C GLY A 377 -9.29 14.91 -3.00
N ALA A 378 -9.20 15.61 -1.88
CA ALA A 378 -7.93 15.95 -1.28
C ALA A 378 -7.31 14.74 -0.56
N TYR A 379 -6.00 14.58 -0.64
CA TYR A 379 -5.25 13.64 0.20
C TYR A 379 -5.00 14.29 1.56
N ILE A 380 -5.55 13.68 2.61
CA ILE A 380 -5.40 14.14 3.98
C ILE A 380 -4.30 13.35 4.65
N TYR A 381 -3.31 14.03 5.19
CA TYR A 381 -2.15 13.43 5.85
C TYR A 381 -1.74 14.20 7.09
N GLY A 382 -0.89 13.60 7.90
CA GLY A 382 -0.42 14.21 9.15
C GLY A 382 1.01 13.82 9.49
N ASP A 383 1.50 14.46 10.55
CA ASP A 383 2.82 14.23 11.12
C ASP A 383 2.70 13.82 12.60
N TYR A 384 3.50 12.82 12.98
CA TYR A 384 3.51 12.27 14.32
C TYR A 384 4.05 13.25 15.38
N CYS A 385 5.09 14.02 15.04
CA CYS A 385 5.79 14.89 15.98
C CYS A 385 5.03 16.18 16.26
N SER A 386 4.52 16.80 15.19
CA SER A 386 3.84 18.10 15.29
C SER A 386 2.35 17.95 15.60
N GLY A 387 1.75 16.82 15.26
CA GLY A 387 0.30 16.63 15.33
C GLY A 387 -0.46 17.45 14.28
N ARG A 388 0.21 17.99 13.28
CA ARG A 388 -0.40 18.75 12.20
C ARG A 388 -1.09 17.85 11.19
N ILE A 389 -2.18 18.36 10.63
CA ILE A 389 -2.98 17.70 9.58
C ILE A 389 -3.09 18.64 8.40
N TRP A 390 -2.76 18.13 7.21
CA TRP A 390 -2.84 18.88 5.95
C TRP A 390 -3.76 18.20 4.95
N ALA A 391 -4.22 19.00 4.00
CA ALA A 391 -4.80 18.54 2.74
C ALA A 391 -3.82 18.82 1.60
N LEU A 392 -3.55 17.81 0.77
CA LEU A 392 -2.77 17.93 -0.46
C LEU A 392 -3.72 17.86 -1.66
N THR A 393 -3.66 18.86 -2.51
CA THR A 393 -4.52 19.00 -3.69
C THR A 393 -3.71 19.31 -4.94
N PRO A 394 -4.23 18.93 -6.13
CA PRO A 394 -3.61 19.37 -7.38
C PRO A 394 -3.60 20.91 -7.49
N ALA A 395 -2.51 21.44 -8.00
CA ALA A 395 -2.35 22.87 -8.28
C ALA A 395 -2.08 23.10 -9.78
N ALA A 396 -2.03 24.35 -10.20
CA ALA A 396 -1.76 24.71 -11.57
C ALA A 396 -0.40 24.20 -12.04
N GLY A 397 -0.29 23.83 -13.32
CA GLY A 397 0.97 23.34 -13.91
C GLY A 397 1.34 21.90 -13.52
N GLY A 398 0.44 21.14 -12.91
CA GLY A 398 0.70 19.75 -12.48
C GLY A 398 1.44 19.64 -11.15
N ALA A 399 1.62 20.75 -10.44
CA ALA A 399 2.15 20.76 -9.08
C ALA A 399 1.11 20.28 -8.06
N TRP A 400 1.56 20.10 -6.83
CA TRP A 400 0.70 19.79 -5.68
C TRP A 400 0.86 20.89 -4.63
N GLN A 401 -0.20 21.17 -3.91
CA GLN A 401 -0.22 22.20 -2.86
C GLN A 401 -0.75 21.62 -1.57
N SER A 402 0.03 21.77 -0.50
CA SER A 402 -0.36 21.44 0.87
C SER A 402 -1.01 22.64 1.54
N GLN A 403 -2.17 22.39 2.16
CA GLN A 403 -2.91 23.34 2.99
C GLN A 403 -2.98 22.81 4.40
N LEU A 404 -2.43 23.53 5.39
CA LEU A 404 -2.60 23.20 6.80
C LEU A 404 -4.08 23.35 7.19
N LEU A 405 -4.67 22.27 7.71
CA LEU A 405 -6.06 22.24 8.16
C LEU A 405 -6.18 22.42 9.67
N LEU A 406 -5.27 21.78 10.42
CA LEU A 406 -5.34 21.74 11.88
C LEU A 406 -3.96 21.49 12.49
N ASP A 407 -3.64 22.19 13.55
CA ASP A 407 -2.55 21.87 14.50
C ASP A 407 -3.22 21.25 15.73
N SER A 408 -3.19 19.91 15.82
CA SER A 408 -3.98 19.19 16.82
C SER A 408 -3.23 18.95 18.11
N GLY A 409 -1.88 19.00 18.09
CA GLY A 409 -1.03 18.65 19.21
C GLY A 409 -1.08 17.17 19.61
N LEU A 410 -1.69 16.30 18.79
CA LEU A 410 -1.77 14.84 19.00
C LEU A 410 -0.49 14.15 18.53
N ALA A 411 -0.19 12.98 19.09
CA ALA A 411 0.80 12.06 18.54
C ALA A 411 0.13 11.17 17.46
N ILE A 412 -0.01 11.70 16.24
CA ILE A 412 -0.77 11.04 15.17
C ILE A 412 -0.01 9.79 14.70
N SER A 413 -0.42 8.62 15.18
CA SER A 413 0.19 7.34 14.81
C SER A 413 -0.32 6.79 13.48
N SER A 414 -1.53 7.17 13.06
CA SER A 414 -2.14 6.73 11.81
C SER A 414 -3.38 7.54 11.48
N PHE A 415 -3.86 7.35 10.25
CA PHE A 415 -5.24 7.60 9.88
C PHE A 415 -5.97 6.28 9.68
N GLY A 416 -7.30 6.36 9.63
CA GLY A 416 -8.18 5.29 9.23
C GLY A 416 -9.30 5.80 8.35
N GLN A 417 -9.94 4.91 7.60
CA GLN A 417 -11.08 5.25 6.77
C GLN A 417 -12.19 4.22 7.01
N ASP A 418 -13.43 4.69 7.18
CA ASP A 418 -14.59 3.81 7.24
C ASP A 418 -15.17 3.50 5.86
N GLN A 419 -16.19 2.64 5.84
CA GLN A 419 -16.84 2.22 4.59
C GLN A 419 -17.49 3.38 3.83
N ALA A 420 -17.93 4.44 4.53
CA ALA A 420 -18.51 5.64 3.92
C ALA A 420 -17.44 6.59 3.34
N GLY A 421 -16.16 6.34 3.61
CA GLY A 421 -15.05 7.19 3.19
C GLY A 421 -14.75 8.33 4.15
N GLU A 422 -15.37 8.32 5.34
CA GLU A 422 -15.03 9.25 6.41
C GLU A 422 -13.69 8.90 7.03
N LEU A 423 -12.92 9.90 7.45
CA LEU A 423 -11.58 9.69 7.99
C LEU A 423 -11.52 9.83 9.51
N TYR A 424 -10.60 9.07 10.06
CA TYR A 424 -10.29 9.03 11.48
C TYR A 424 -8.82 9.30 11.70
N VAL A 425 -8.50 10.02 12.78
CA VAL A 425 -7.14 10.21 13.31
C VAL A 425 -6.96 9.23 14.45
N VAL A 426 -5.86 8.49 14.43
CA VAL A 426 -5.45 7.58 15.50
C VAL A 426 -4.34 8.26 16.30
N ASP A 427 -4.58 8.53 17.56
CA ASP A 427 -3.63 9.13 18.48
C ASP A 427 -2.95 8.07 19.34
N LEU A 428 -1.63 7.99 19.27
CA LEU A 428 -0.85 7.04 20.09
C LEU A 428 -1.11 7.18 21.58
N GLY A 429 -1.59 8.36 22.03
CA GLY A 429 -2.00 8.64 23.39
C GLY A 429 -3.22 7.87 23.87
N GLY A 430 -3.90 7.11 23.01
CA GLY A 430 -4.98 6.20 23.38
C GLY A 430 -6.37 6.61 22.95
N ALA A 431 -6.47 7.42 21.89
CA ALA A 431 -7.75 7.89 21.37
C ALA A 431 -7.87 7.73 19.86
N VAL A 432 -9.11 7.71 19.39
CA VAL A 432 -9.47 7.82 17.97
C VAL A 432 -10.47 8.95 17.81
N TYR A 433 -10.23 9.77 16.80
CA TYR A 433 -11.06 10.93 16.47
C TYR A 433 -11.57 10.82 15.05
N ARG A 434 -12.80 11.26 14.79
CA ARG A 434 -13.33 11.44 13.45
C ARG A 434 -13.09 12.88 12.99
N LEU A 435 -12.70 13.05 11.71
CA LEU A 435 -12.66 14.36 11.07
C LEU A 435 -14.10 14.93 10.94
N ALA A 436 -14.29 16.19 11.29
CA ALA A 436 -15.59 16.86 11.27
C ALA A 436 -15.50 18.36 10.96
#